data_017a19a8111e519005370f5d6731b5b3
#
_entry.id   017a19a8111e519005370f5d6731b5b3
#
_cell.length_a   1.000
_cell.length_b   1.000
_cell.length_c   1.000
_cell.angle_alpha   90.00
_cell.angle_beta   90.00
_cell.angle_gamma   90.00
#
_symmetry.space_group_name_H-M   'P 1'
#
loop_
_entity.id
_entity.type
_entity.pdbx_description
1 polymer ?
#
loop_
_entity_poly.entity_id
_entity_poly.type
_entity_poly.pdbx_seq_one_letter_code
_entity_poly.pdbx_strand_id
1 'polypeptide(L)'
;MDFVEEKLQKLGLKLPPPPTPAGSYVPFRMHASTLYLAGVISTRDGQVIAGQAGREHTVDAARLAAQACALNSLASIKAALGSFERVGEFLFVAGYVNGVPGFDQSPAVINGASELFVEIFGEAGRHARLAVTAAGLPRNCLVELQVTLSYKG
;
A
#
# COMPACT_ATOMS: atom_id res chain seq x y z
N MET A 1 -1.91 1.09 -22.27
CA MET A 1 -2.34 0.67 -20.92
C MET A 1 -1.67 -0.67 -20.61
N ASP A 2 -0.95 -0.75 -19.51
CA ASP A 2 -0.30 -1.99 -19.12
C ASP A 2 -1.29 -2.93 -18.38
N PHE A 3 -0.83 -4.16 -18.10
CA PHE A 3 -1.72 -5.18 -17.50
C PHE A 3 -2.23 -4.77 -16.11
N VAL A 4 -1.46 -3.99 -15.35
CA VAL A 4 -1.89 -3.52 -14.02
C VAL A 4 -3.03 -2.51 -14.17
N GLU A 5 -2.85 -1.53 -15.05
CA GLU A 5 -3.88 -0.52 -15.31
C GLU A 5 -5.15 -1.15 -15.87
N GLU A 6 -5.03 -2.16 -16.74
CA GLU A 6 -6.19 -2.89 -17.25
C GLU A 6 -6.96 -3.60 -16.12
N LYS A 7 -6.25 -4.27 -15.21
CA LYS A 7 -6.89 -4.93 -14.08
C LYS A 7 -7.52 -3.93 -13.11
N LEU A 8 -6.83 -2.81 -12.84
CA LEU A 8 -7.40 -1.75 -12.02
C LEU A 8 -8.68 -1.20 -12.63
N GLN A 9 -8.70 -0.96 -13.94
CA GLN A 9 -9.89 -0.46 -14.63
C GLN A 9 -11.08 -1.41 -14.46
N LYS A 10 -10.84 -2.73 -14.58
CA LYS A 10 -11.89 -3.73 -14.37
C LYS A 10 -12.45 -3.72 -12.95
N LEU A 11 -11.64 -3.30 -11.97
CA LEU A 11 -12.04 -3.18 -10.58
C LEU A 11 -12.63 -1.81 -10.25
N GLY A 12 -12.74 -0.92 -11.23
CA GLY A 12 -13.19 0.45 -11.01
C GLY A 12 -12.18 1.33 -10.30
N LEU A 13 -10.90 0.98 -10.38
CA LEU A 13 -9.80 1.66 -9.72
C LEU A 13 -8.89 2.34 -10.73
N LYS A 14 -8.11 3.30 -10.25
CA LYS A 14 -7.20 4.08 -11.07
C LYS A 14 -5.87 4.26 -10.35
N LEU A 15 -4.77 4.16 -11.11
CA LEU A 15 -3.43 4.40 -10.57
C LEU A 15 -3.26 5.90 -10.26
N PRO A 16 -2.94 6.26 -9.02
CA PRO A 16 -2.71 7.65 -8.66
C PRO A 16 -1.34 8.12 -9.12
N PRO A 17 -1.06 9.44 -9.07
CA PRO A 17 0.32 9.93 -9.19
C PRO A 17 1.18 9.35 -8.06
N PRO A 18 2.49 9.12 -8.31
CA PRO A 18 3.37 8.58 -7.27
C PRO A 18 3.48 9.56 -6.08
N PRO A 19 3.48 9.03 -4.83
CA PRO A 19 3.63 9.88 -3.67
C PRO A 19 4.98 10.60 -3.64
N THR A 20 4.98 11.83 -3.12
CA THR A 20 6.19 12.61 -2.94
C THR A 20 6.67 12.48 -1.50
N PRO A 21 7.98 12.20 -1.24
CA PRO A 21 8.48 12.13 0.12
C PRO A 21 8.26 13.43 0.88
N ALA A 22 7.81 13.30 2.14
CA ALA A 22 7.52 14.43 3.01
C ALA A 22 8.63 14.67 4.04
N GLY A 23 9.84 14.14 3.82
CA GLY A 23 10.95 14.26 4.76
C GLY A 23 12.29 13.98 4.09
N SER A 24 13.30 13.77 4.93
CA SER A 24 14.69 13.58 4.48
C SER A 24 14.93 12.12 4.10
N TYR A 25 14.25 11.65 3.07
CA TYR A 25 14.38 10.30 2.55
C TYR A 25 13.98 10.26 1.07
N VAL A 26 14.23 9.13 0.43
CA VAL A 26 13.88 8.89 -0.99
C VAL A 26 12.66 7.96 -1.06
N PRO A 27 11.88 8.02 -2.17
CA PRO A 27 10.66 7.19 -2.26
C PRO A 27 10.96 5.70 -2.40
N PHE A 28 12.16 5.33 -2.84
CA PHE A 28 12.55 3.94 -2.96
C PHE A 28 14.06 3.78 -3.00
N ARG A 29 14.53 2.58 -2.68
CA ARG A 29 15.93 2.16 -2.89
C ARG A 29 15.93 0.81 -3.57
N MET A 30 16.90 0.61 -4.46
CA MET A 30 17.08 -0.65 -5.16
C MET A 30 18.44 -1.23 -4.79
N HIS A 31 18.46 -2.51 -4.43
CA HIS A 31 19.70 -3.21 -4.07
C HIS A 31 19.54 -4.70 -4.34
N ALA A 32 20.49 -5.28 -5.10
CA ALA A 32 20.56 -6.72 -5.34
C ALA A 32 19.21 -7.33 -5.80
N SER A 33 18.56 -6.69 -6.76
CA SER A 33 17.26 -7.10 -7.31
C SER A 33 16.10 -6.98 -6.32
N THR A 34 16.28 -6.25 -5.22
CA THR A 34 15.22 -5.93 -4.26
C THR A 34 14.88 -4.44 -4.31
N LEU A 35 13.59 -4.16 -4.37
CA LEU A 35 13.05 -2.80 -4.34
C LEU A 35 12.42 -2.56 -2.97
N TYR A 36 12.96 -1.58 -2.26
CA TYR A 36 12.47 -1.13 -0.96
C TYR A 36 11.69 0.16 -1.16
N LEU A 37 10.38 0.13 -0.97
CA LEU A 37 9.57 1.35 -1.04
C LEU A 37 9.55 2.03 0.32
N ALA A 38 9.52 3.35 0.32
CA ALA A 38 9.19 4.11 1.52
C ALA A 38 7.74 3.85 1.91
N GLY A 39 7.42 4.03 3.18
CA GLY A 39 6.04 3.93 3.65
C GLY A 39 5.15 4.96 2.97
N VAL A 40 3.92 4.57 2.63
CA VAL A 40 2.92 5.45 2.05
C VAL A 40 1.71 5.53 2.96
N ILE A 41 1.14 6.73 3.09
CA ILE A 41 -0.05 6.93 3.90
C ILE A 41 -1.31 6.82 3.04
N SER A 42 -2.45 6.58 3.69
CA SER A 42 -3.74 6.51 3.01
C SER A 42 -4.15 7.89 2.49
N THR A 43 -4.11 8.05 1.16
CA THR A 43 -4.58 9.27 0.47
C THR A 43 -5.45 8.86 -0.70
N ARG A 44 -6.41 9.72 -1.02
CA ARG A 44 -7.24 9.59 -2.21
C ARG A 44 -7.51 10.97 -2.78
N ASP A 45 -7.27 11.13 -4.08
CA ASP A 45 -7.46 12.41 -4.78
C ASP A 45 -6.75 13.57 -4.07
N GLY A 46 -5.51 13.30 -3.60
CA GLY A 46 -4.68 14.29 -2.91
C GLY A 46 -5.08 14.57 -1.47
N GLN A 47 -6.11 13.92 -0.95
CA GLN A 47 -6.60 14.12 0.42
C GLN A 47 -6.22 12.94 1.31
N VAL A 48 -5.76 13.23 2.53
CA VAL A 48 -5.47 12.20 3.51
C VAL A 48 -6.79 11.59 4.01
N ILE A 49 -6.86 10.27 3.99
CA ILE A 49 -7.93 9.55 4.67
C ILE A 49 -7.51 9.44 6.12
N ALA A 50 -8.04 10.33 6.96
CA ALA A 50 -7.61 10.53 8.34
C ALA A 50 -8.63 9.99 9.34
N GLY A 51 -8.17 9.74 10.56
CA GLY A 51 -9.01 9.27 11.67
C GLY A 51 -8.62 7.88 12.12
N GLN A 52 -9.39 7.31 13.04
CA GLN A 52 -9.07 6.03 13.66
C GLN A 52 -10.11 4.96 13.32
N ALA A 53 -9.62 3.75 13.11
CA ALA A 53 -10.46 2.57 13.07
C ALA A 53 -11.04 2.31 14.48
N GLY A 54 -12.33 2.04 14.54
CA GLY A 54 -13.05 1.88 15.80
C GLY A 54 -13.60 3.19 16.38
N ARG A 55 -13.35 4.32 15.72
CA ARG A 55 -13.92 5.61 16.10
C ARG A 55 -14.60 6.24 14.90
N GLU A 56 -13.85 7.00 14.05
CA GLU A 56 -14.42 7.64 12.86
C GLU A 56 -14.70 6.64 11.75
N HIS A 57 -13.97 5.51 11.73
CA HIS A 57 -14.02 4.55 10.63
C HIS A 57 -14.35 3.14 11.09
N THR A 58 -15.17 2.46 10.29
CA THR A 58 -15.43 1.02 10.41
C THR A 58 -14.26 0.23 9.83
N VAL A 59 -14.24 -1.09 10.07
CA VAL A 59 -13.27 -2.00 9.44
C VAL A 59 -13.38 -1.92 7.91
N ASP A 60 -14.60 -1.90 7.36
CA ASP A 60 -14.79 -1.84 5.91
C ASP A 60 -14.25 -0.53 5.32
N ALA A 61 -14.47 0.61 5.99
CA ALA A 61 -13.90 1.89 5.56
C ALA A 61 -12.38 1.87 5.64
N ALA A 62 -11.82 1.28 6.70
CA ALA A 62 -10.37 1.16 6.85
C ALA A 62 -9.75 0.24 5.79
N ARG A 63 -10.46 -0.83 5.36
CA ARG A 63 -10.00 -1.67 4.24
C ARG A 63 -9.84 -0.86 2.96
N LEU A 64 -10.74 0.08 2.68
CA LEU A 64 -10.62 0.97 1.52
C LEU A 64 -9.43 1.92 1.65
N ALA A 65 -9.09 2.35 2.86
CA ALA A 65 -7.88 3.14 3.11
C ALA A 65 -6.61 2.30 2.86
N ALA A 66 -6.61 1.03 3.27
CA ALA A 66 -5.51 0.12 2.96
C ALA A 66 -5.37 -0.08 1.44
N GLN A 67 -6.48 -0.22 0.73
CA GLN A 67 -6.48 -0.31 -0.73
C GLN A 67 -5.89 0.96 -1.36
N ALA A 68 -6.20 2.13 -0.81
CA ALA A 68 -5.60 3.39 -1.28
C ALA A 68 -4.09 3.39 -1.10
N CYS A 69 -3.58 2.86 0.03
CA CYS A 69 -2.15 2.67 0.23
C CYS A 69 -1.54 1.72 -0.80
N ALA A 70 -2.24 0.64 -1.14
CA ALA A 70 -1.77 -0.29 -2.18
C ALA A 70 -1.66 0.42 -3.53
N LEU A 71 -2.64 1.24 -3.90
CA LEU A 71 -2.59 2.03 -5.13
C LEU A 71 -1.41 3.00 -5.14
N ASN A 72 -1.16 3.68 -4.01
CA ASN A 72 0.01 4.56 -3.87
C ASN A 72 1.31 3.77 -4.00
N SER A 73 1.37 2.57 -3.44
CA SER A 73 2.54 1.70 -3.58
C SER A 73 2.75 1.26 -5.03
N LEU A 74 1.69 0.93 -5.75
CA LEU A 74 1.78 0.59 -7.18
C LEU A 74 2.31 1.77 -8.00
N ALA A 75 1.87 2.98 -7.68
CA ALA A 75 2.38 4.18 -8.35
C ALA A 75 3.89 4.36 -8.09
N SER A 76 4.35 4.11 -6.87
CA SER A 76 5.77 4.15 -6.52
C SER A 76 6.56 3.06 -7.26
N ILE A 77 6.01 1.85 -7.39
CA ILE A 77 6.64 0.76 -8.15
C ILE A 77 6.81 1.16 -9.62
N LYS A 78 5.76 1.73 -10.22
CA LYS A 78 5.83 2.19 -11.61
C LYS A 78 6.91 3.26 -11.79
N ALA A 79 6.97 4.22 -10.87
CA ALA A 79 7.99 5.27 -10.90
C ALA A 79 9.39 4.70 -10.76
N ALA A 80 9.58 3.70 -9.90
CA ALA A 80 10.89 3.09 -9.64
C ALA A 80 11.36 2.23 -10.80
N LEU A 81 10.49 1.38 -11.34
CA LEU A 81 10.86 0.37 -12.33
C LEU A 81 10.61 0.80 -13.77
N GLY A 82 9.76 1.79 -14.00
CA GLY A 82 9.36 2.22 -15.34
C GLY A 82 8.31 1.33 -15.99
N SER A 83 8.26 0.05 -15.61
CA SER A 83 7.30 -0.91 -16.15
C SER A 83 6.96 -1.96 -15.09
N PHE A 84 5.68 -2.32 -15.00
CA PHE A 84 5.24 -3.40 -14.12
C PHE A 84 5.71 -4.78 -14.59
N GLU A 85 6.14 -4.91 -15.84
CA GLU A 85 6.74 -6.14 -16.36
C GLU A 85 8.02 -6.52 -15.61
N ARG A 86 8.67 -5.55 -14.97
CA ARG A 86 9.88 -5.79 -14.19
C ARG A 86 9.60 -6.25 -12.76
N VAL A 87 8.37 -6.27 -12.31
CA VAL A 87 8.02 -6.79 -10.98
C VAL A 87 8.35 -8.29 -10.92
N GLY A 88 9.09 -8.69 -9.91
CA GLY A 88 9.33 -10.09 -9.60
C GLY A 88 8.26 -10.62 -8.66
N GLU A 89 8.58 -10.69 -7.37
CA GLU A 89 7.67 -11.18 -6.35
C GLU A 89 7.54 -10.16 -5.22
N PHE A 90 6.33 -10.02 -4.69
CA PHE A 90 6.12 -9.27 -3.45
C PHE A 90 6.67 -10.11 -2.30
N LEU A 91 7.58 -9.53 -1.52
CA LEU A 91 8.30 -10.24 -0.48
C LEU A 91 7.71 -9.98 0.90
N PHE A 92 7.50 -8.71 1.23
CA PHE A 92 7.01 -8.32 2.54
C PHE A 92 6.16 -7.06 2.47
N VAL A 93 5.07 -7.06 3.25
CA VAL A 93 4.22 -5.89 3.43
C VAL A 93 4.06 -5.64 4.93
N ALA A 94 4.44 -4.44 5.37
CA ALA A 94 4.19 -3.98 6.73
C ALA A 94 3.02 -3.00 6.69
N GLY A 95 1.95 -3.34 7.39
CA GLY A 95 0.73 -2.53 7.45
C GLY A 95 0.46 -2.03 8.86
N TYR A 96 0.15 -0.75 8.97
CA TYR A 96 -0.11 -0.08 10.24
C TYR A 96 -1.48 0.59 10.17
N VAL A 97 -2.33 0.31 11.15
CA VAL A 97 -3.67 0.88 11.24
C VAL A 97 -3.73 1.82 12.42
N ASN A 98 -4.13 3.06 12.18
CA ASN A 98 -4.41 4.02 13.23
C ASN A 98 -5.73 3.60 13.90
N GLY A 99 -5.65 3.04 15.08
CA GLY A 99 -6.82 2.46 15.74
C GLY A 99 -6.95 2.92 17.19
N VAL A 100 -8.18 2.80 17.69
CA VAL A 100 -8.45 3.04 19.11
C VAL A 100 -7.70 2.00 19.96
N PRO A 101 -7.41 2.29 21.23
CA PRO A 101 -6.78 1.29 22.12
C PRO A 101 -7.55 -0.02 22.11
N GLY A 102 -6.82 -1.13 21.90
CA GLY A 102 -7.41 -2.46 21.84
C GLY A 102 -8.00 -2.85 20.49
N PHE A 103 -7.93 -2.00 19.48
CA PHE A 103 -8.37 -2.38 18.14
C PHE A 103 -7.51 -3.56 17.65
N ASP A 104 -8.13 -4.69 17.38
CA ASP A 104 -7.44 -5.96 17.09
C ASP A 104 -7.71 -6.50 15.68
N GLN A 105 -8.37 -5.71 14.82
CA GLN A 105 -8.74 -6.14 13.47
C GLN A 105 -7.83 -5.56 12.37
N SER A 106 -6.62 -5.17 12.74
CA SER A 106 -5.65 -4.66 11.76
C SER A 106 -5.35 -5.66 10.63
N PRO A 107 -5.25 -6.98 10.87
CA PRO A 107 -5.12 -7.94 9.76
C PRO A 107 -6.26 -7.87 8.75
N ALA A 108 -7.51 -7.75 9.23
CA ALA A 108 -8.67 -7.63 8.34
C ALA A 108 -8.59 -6.33 7.52
N VAL A 109 -8.15 -5.24 8.12
CA VAL A 109 -8.00 -3.94 7.45
C VAL A 109 -6.94 -4.04 6.35
N ILE A 110 -5.76 -4.56 6.67
CA ILE A 110 -4.64 -4.63 5.71
C ILE A 110 -4.94 -5.61 4.57
N ASN A 111 -5.87 -6.54 4.74
CA ASN A 111 -6.35 -7.38 3.64
C ASN A 111 -6.84 -6.53 2.45
N GLY A 112 -7.32 -5.31 2.67
CA GLY A 112 -7.69 -4.40 1.59
C GLY A 112 -6.53 -4.11 0.63
N ALA A 113 -5.30 -4.11 1.12
CA ALA A 113 -4.10 -3.96 0.30
C ALA A 113 -3.63 -5.31 -0.23
N SER A 114 -3.50 -6.31 0.66
CA SER A 114 -2.96 -7.62 0.29
C SER A 114 -3.79 -8.30 -0.80
N GLU A 115 -5.10 -8.22 -0.71
CA GLU A 115 -6.00 -8.80 -1.71
C GLU A 115 -5.84 -8.14 -3.07
N LEU A 116 -5.61 -6.83 -3.12
CA LEU A 116 -5.38 -6.13 -4.38
C LEU A 116 -4.09 -6.58 -5.05
N PHE A 117 -3.01 -6.74 -4.28
CA PHE A 117 -1.74 -7.22 -4.84
C PHE A 117 -1.89 -8.64 -5.43
N VAL A 118 -2.60 -9.52 -4.74
CA VAL A 118 -2.84 -10.88 -5.24
C VAL A 118 -3.76 -10.88 -6.46
N GLU A 119 -4.79 -10.05 -6.46
CA GLU A 119 -5.70 -9.91 -7.60
C GLU A 119 -4.94 -9.48 -8.86
N ILE A 120 -4.00 -8.56 -8.72
CA ILE A 120 -3.25 -8.04 -9.87
C ILE A 120 -2.12 -8.99 -10.30
N PHE A 121 -1.32 -9.48 -9.36
CA PHE A 121 -0.10 -10.21 -9.65
C PHE A 121 -0.20 -11.72 -9.45
N GLY A 122 -1.33 -12.20 -8.95
CA GLY A 122 -1.50 -13.63 -8.68
C GLY A 122 -0.52 -14.12 -7.61
N GLU A 123 0.09 -15.27 -7.83
CA GLU A 123 1.03 -15.86 -6.88
C GLU A 123 2.22 -14.95 -6.57
N ALA A 124 2.70 -14.17 -7.55
CA ALA A 124 3.78 -13.21 -7.34
C ALA A 124 3.38 -12.08 -6.38
N GLY A 125 2.10 -11.83 -6.19
CA GLY A 125 1.59 -10.84 -5.23
C GLY A 125 1.48 -11.36 -3.80
N ARG A 126 1.63 -12.66 -3.58
CA ARG A 126 1.50 -13.26 -2.24
C ARG A 126 2.78 -13.03 -1.45
N HIS A 127 2.67 -12.33 -0.35
CA HIS A 127 3.77 -11.80 0.45
C HIS A 127 3.67 -12.25 1.91
N ALA A 128 4.80 -12.25 2.61
CA ALA A 128 4.79 -12.31 4.07
C ALA A 128 4.36 -10.94 4.61
N ARG A 129 3.77 -10.90 5.79
CA ARG A 129 3.11 -9.67 6.23
C ARG A 129 3.18 -9.45 7.74
N LEU A 130 3.29 -8.19 8.11
CA LEU A 130 2.98 -7.67 9.45
C LEU A 130 1.78 -6.74 9.31
N ALA A 131 0.78 -6.87 10.20
CA ALA A 131 -0.37 -5.98 10.26
C ALA A 131 -0.70 -5.71 11.72
N VAL A 132 -0.47 -4.47 12.16
CA VAL A 132 -0.60 -4.08 13.56
C VAL A 132 -1.32 -2.75 13.71
N THR A 133 -1.80 -2.47 14.91
CA THR A 133 -2.43 -1.21 15.27
C THR A 133 -1.39 -0.27 15.86
N ALA A 134 -1.41 0.99 15.45
CA ALA A 134 -0.56 2.04 15.98
C ALA A 134 -1.40 3.03 16.78
N ALA A 135 -0.78 3.63 17.81
CA ALA A 135 -1.43 4.66 18.64
C ALA A 135 -1.61 5.99 17.91
N GLY A 136 -0.97 6.16 16.77
CA GLY A 136 -1.07 7.32 15.90
C GLY A 136 -0.19 7.13 14.69
N LEU A 137 -0.54 7.79 13.58
CA LEU A 137 0.20 7.73 12.33
C LEU A 137 0.41 9.16 11.79
N PRO A 138 1.39 9.36 10.89
CA PRO A 138 1.67 10.68 10.33
C PRO A 138 0.40 11.32 9.73
N ARG A 139 0.20 12.60 9.98
CA ARG A 139 -0.95 13.37 9.49
C ARG A 139 -2.29 12.76 9.88
N ASN A 140 -2.30 11.98 10.98
CA ASN A 140 -3.49 11.26 11.45
C ASN A 140 -4.08 10.34 10.38
N CYS A 141 -3.27 9.85 9.46
CA CYS A 141 -3.79 8.94 8.43
C CYS A 141 -4.32 7.67 9.06
N LEU A 142 -5.29 7.05 8.39
CA LEU A 142 -5.96 5.84 8.87
C LEU A 142 -5.08 4.61 8.71
N VAL A 143 -4.32 4.53 7.61
CA VAL A 143 -3.45 3.38 7.30
C VAL A 143 -2.14 3.88 6.74
N GLU A 144 -1.07 3.19 7.09
CA GLU A 144 0.25 3.33 6.45
C GLU A 144 0.75 1.96 6.03
N LEU A 145 1.40 1.90 4.86
CA LEU A 145 1.84 0.65 4.26
C LEU A 145 3.27 0.78 3.74
N GLN A 146 4.11 -0.23 4.01
CA GLN A 146 5.45 -0.33 3.44
C GLN A 146 5.56 -1.65 2.69
N VAL A 147 6.03 -1.60 1.45
CA VAL A 147 6.14 -2.78 0.56
C VAL A 147 7.58 -3.00 0.15
N THR A 148 8.00 -4.26 0.18
CA THR A 148 9.30 -4.72 -0.32
C THR A 148 9.05 -5.82 -1.34
N LEU A 149 9.70 -5.73 -2.50
CA LEU A 149 9.51 -6.69 -3.59
C LEU A 149 10.80 -6.91 -4.35
N SER A 150 10.89 -8.03 -5.07
CA SER A 150 11.99 -8.26 -6.01
C SER A 150 11.65 -7.71 -7.38
N TYR A 151 12.66 -7.45 -8.18
CA TYR A 151 12.47 -7.00 -9.56
C TYR A 151 13.44 -7.69 -10.51
N LYS A 152 13.06 -7.71 -11.78
CA LYS A 152 13.87 -8.28 -12.86
C LYS A 152 14.70 -7.19 -13.50
N GLY A 153 15.86 -7.55 -13.94
CA GLY A 153 16.80 -6.65 -14.60
C GLY A 153 16.33 -6.06 -15.92
#